data_d8ea4ff7f15041bb790b67a0d81a2d98
#
_entry.id   d8ea4ff7f15041bb790b67a0d81a2d98
#
_cell.length_a   1.000
_cell.length_b   1.000
_cell.length_c   1.000
_cell.angle_alpha   90.00
_cell.angle_beta   90.00
_cell.angle_gamma   90.00
#
_symmetry.space_group_name_H-M   'P 1'
#
loop_
_entity.id
_entity.type
_entity.pdbx_description
1 polymer ?
#
loop_
_entity_poly.entity_id
_entity_poly.type
_entity_poly.pdbx_seq_one_letter_code
_entity_poly.pdbx_strand_id
1 'polypeptide(L)'
;MVFKRWQKSPSKKPPEKAWTNEEMKIIGWCLNKNIKVAITPDWKEDANKWLIEININNKIHKDPNSYSSQTVYNKVNEYYKYYYDKYNKQ
;
A
#
# COMPACT_ATOMS: atom_id res chain seq x y z
N MET A 1 -31.52 10.66 -6.06
CA MET A 1 -30.91 11.20 -5.84
C MET A 1 -30.08 11.21 -4.70
N VAL A 2 -30.24 10.83 -3.73
CA VAL A 2 -29.48 10.83 -2.71
C VAL A 2 -28.27 10.08 -2.84
N PHE A 3 -28.26 9.08 -3.55
CA PHE A 3 -27.10 8.33 -3.69
C PHE A 3 -25.99 9.09 -4.21
N LYS A 4 -26.23 10.09 -4.81
CA LYS A 4 -25.20 10.80 -5.35
C LYS A 4 -24.35 11.29 -4.31
N ARG A 5 -24.73 11.53 -3.21
CA ARG A 5 -23.93 12.07 -2.29
C ARG A 5 -22.95 11.16 -1.78
N TRP A 6 -23.19 10.05 -1.51
CA TRP A 6 -22.16 9.27 -0.95
C TRP A 6 -21.18 8.90 -1.95
N GLN A 7 -21.40 9.20 -3.11
CA GLN A 7 -20.43 8.97 -4.02
C GLN A 7 -19.40 9.91 -3.85
N LYS A 8 -19.64 11.00 -3.51
CA LYS A 8 -18.65 11.96 -3.44
C LYS A 8 -18.05 11.94 -2.18
N SER A 9 -18.44 11.22 -1.38
CA SER A 9 -17.90 11.32 -0.20
C SER A 9 -16.54 11.03 -0.28
N PRO A 10 -15.83 11.39 0.29
CA PRO A 10 -14.58 11.43 0.50
C PRO A 10 -13.73 10.79 0.08
N SER A 11 -13.74 10.62 -0.50
CA SER A 11 -13.03 9.99 -1.05
C SER A 11 -11.70 10.22 -1.08
N LYS A 12 -10.95 9.77 -0.44
CA LYS A 12 -9.67 9.92 -0.54
C LYS A 12 -9.23 8.82 -1.37
N LYS A 13 -8.83 9.01 -2.55
CA LYS A 13 -8.28 8.00 -3.39
C LYS A 13 -6.82 7.93 -3.25
N PRO A 14 -6.19 6.76 -3.30
CA PRO A 14 -4.73 6.65 -3.28
C PRO A 14 -4.14 7.35 -4.48
N PRO A 15 -2.98 7.94 -4.36
CA PRO A 15 -2.34 8.57 -5.51
C PRO A 15 -1.98 7.51 -6.53
N GLU A 16 -1.97 7.90 -7.77
CA GLU A 16 -1.64 6.96 -8.83
C GLU A 16 -0.16 6.87 -9.01
N LYS A 17 0.30 5.70 -9.34
CA LYS A 17 1.71 5.51 -9.56
C LYS A 17 1.89 4.52 -10.68
N ALA A 18 2.79 4.85 -11.61
CA ALA A 18 3.12 3.94 -12.69
C ALA A 18 4.28 3.08 -12.24
N TRP A 19 4.06 1.81 -12.08
CA TRP A 19 5.11 0.90 -11.64
C TRP A 19 5.96 0.47 -12.82
N THR A 20 7.25 0.33 -12.61
CA THR A 20 8.13 -0.15 -13.66
C THR A 20 7.93 -1.66 -13.82
N ASN A 21 8.43 -2.21 -14.90
CA ASN A 21 8.30 -3.65 -15.14
C ASN A 21 8.98 -4.46 -14.04
N GLU A 22 10.12 -3.99 -13.57
CA GLU A 22 10.82 -4.67 -12.53
C GLU A 22 10.04 -4.62 -11.23
N GLU A 23 9.46 -3.48 -10.92
CA GLU A 23 8.65 -3.36 -9.73
C GLU A 23 7.42 -4.27 -9.79
N MET A 24 6.80 -4.35 -10.96
CA MET A 24 5.64 -5.21 -11.11
C MET A 24 6.00 -6.67 -10.95
N LYS A 25 7.21 -7.05 -11.36
CA LYS A 25 7.63 -8.39 -11.22
C LYS A 25 7.80 -8.73 -9.77
N ILE A 26 8.42 -7.87 -8.99
CA ILE A 26 8.63 -8.08 -7.57
C ILE A 26 7.30 -8.12 -6.84
N ILE A 27 6.40 -7.22 -7.17
CA ILE A 27 5.09 -7.18 -6.54
C ILE A 27 4.31 -8.45 -6.85
N GLY A 28 4.35 -8.88 -8.11
CA GLY A 28 3.67 -10.11 -8.51
C GLY A 28 4.18 -11.31 -7.77
N TRP A 29 5.51 -11.39 -7.59
CA TRP A 29 6.10 -12.49 -6.87
C TRP A 29 5.60 -12.50 -5.42
N CYS A 30 5.56 -11.31 -4.79
CA CYS A 30 5.10 -11.20 -3.43
C CYS A 30 3.63 -11.60 -3.29
N LEU A 31 2.81 -11.14 -4.22
CA LEU A 31 1.40 -11.48 -4.16
C LEU A 31 1.17 -12.98 -4.30
N ASN A 32 2.00 -13.65 -5.09
CA ASN A 32 1.89 -15.08 -5.22
C ASN A 32 2.30 -15.81 -3.95
N LYS A 33 3.05 -15.16 -3.09
CA LYS A 33 3.48 -15.77 -1.84
C LYS A 33 2.62 -15.29 -0.68
N ASN A 34 1.47 -14.71 -0.97
CA ASN A 34 0.54 -14.21 0.03
C ASN A 34 1.13 -13.07 0.86
N ILE A 35 1.91 -12.23 0.21
CA ILE A 35 2.45 -11.04 0.83
C ILE A 35 1.86 -9.86 0.10
N LYS A 36 1.08 -9.05 0.79
CA LYS A 36 0.45 -7.91 0.19
C LYS A 36 0.67 -6.66 1.02
N VAL A 37 1.08 -5.58 0.40
CA VAL A 37 1.27 -4.31 1.08
C VAL A 37 0.18 -3.37 0.58
N ALA A 38 -0.63 -2.87 1.48
CA ALA A 38 -1.74 -2.01 1.12
C ALA A 38 -1.62 -0.67 1.80
N ILE A 39 -2.21 0.36 1.24
CA ILE A 39 -2.21 1.67 1.86
C ILE A 39 -3.64 2.05 2.20
N THR A 40 -3.81 2.73 3.30
CA THR A 40 -5.12 3.20 3.73
C THR A 40 -4.97 4.64 4.20
N PRO A 41 -6.00 5.44 4.07
CA PRO A 41 -5.91 6.83 4.53
C PRO A 41 -5.88 6.92 6.05
N ASP A 42 -5.17 7.91 6.53
CA ASP A 42 -5.10 8.14 7.96
C ASP A 42 -6.16 9.17 8.29
N TRP A 43 -7.34 8.72 8.61
CA TRP A 43 -8.43 9.63 8.86
C TRP A 43 -8.30 10.41 10.15
N LYS A 44 -7.51 9.95 11.05
CA LYS A 44 -7.39 10.62 12.28
C LYS A 44 -6.48 11.78 12.28
N GLU A 45 -5.39 11.70 11.67
CA GLU A 45 -4.45 12.75 11.65
C GLU A 45 -4.60 13.73 10.57
N ASP A 46 -4.39 13.45 9.42
CA ASP A 46 -4.34 14.41 8.36
C ASP A 46 -4.83 13.80 7.10
N ALA A 47 -5.62 14.51 6.40
CA ALA A 47 -6.15 14.04 5.15
C ALA A 47 -5.08 13.69 4.14
N ASN A 48 -3.89 14.21 4.29
CA ASN A 48 -2.84 13.92 3.34
C ASN A 48 -1.89 12.84 3.79
N LYS A 49 -2.24 12.12 4.84
CA LYS A 49 -1.36 11.07 5.33
C LYS A 49 -1.92 9.71 5.02
N TRP A 50 -1.05 8.76 4.83
CA TRP A 50 -1.42 7.40 4.48
C TRP A 50 -0.72 6.42 5.39
N LEU A 51 -1.41 5.34 5.71
CA LEU A 51 -0.87 4.28 6.56
C LEU A 51 -0.61 3.06 5.70
N ILE A 52 0.31 2.22 6.13
CA ILE A 52 0.66 1.02 5.40
C ILE A 52 0.34 -0.21 6.22
N GLU A 53 -0.33 -1.17 5.61
CA GLU A 53 -0.62 -2.44 6.22
C GLU A 53 0.01 -3.54 5.41
N ILE A 54 0.67 -4.47 6.06
CA ILE A 54 1.32 -5.57 5.38
C ILE A 54 0.64 -6.86 5.80
N ASN A 55 0.08 -7.56 4.83
CA ASN A 55 -0.60 -8.82 5.10
C ASN A 55 0.28 -9.96 4.62
N ILE A 56 0.72 -10.81 5.53
CA ILE A 56 1.56 -11.94 5.20
C ILE A 56 0.88 -13.19 5.72
N ASN A 57 0.45 -14.05 4.82
CA ASN A 57 -0.22 -15.28 5.18
C ASN A 57 -1.38 -15.04 6.12
N ASN A 58 -2.16 -14.03 5.82
CA ASN A 58 -3.36 -13.65 6.59
C ASN A 58 -3.07 -13.03 7.94
N LYS A 59 -1.82 -12.67 8.21
CA LYS A 59 -1.49 -11.94 9.40
C LYS A 59 -1.22 -10.51 9.02
N ILE A 60 -1.82 -9.59 9.71
CA ILE A 60 -1.71 -8.18 9.36
C ILE A 60 -0.75 -7.47 10.29
N HIS A 61 0.22 -6.81 9.71
CA HIS A 61 1.16 -5.99 10.43
C HIS A 61 0.98 -4.56 9.97
N LYS A 62 0.91 -3.64 10.89
CA LYS A 62 0.72 -2.24 10.52
C LYS A 62 1.98 -1.45 10.79
N ASP A 63 2.35 -0.64 9.83
CA ASP A 63 3.48 0.26 10.03
C ASP A 63 3.01 1.37 10.96
N PRO A 64 3.72 1.67 12.02
CA PRO A 64 3.30 2.68 12.97
C PRO A 64 3.41 4.10 12.45
N ASN A 65 4.06 4.31 11.34
CA ASN A 65 4.26 5.64 10.81
C ASN A 65 3.25 5.98 9.74
N SER A 66 3.04 7.27 9.51
CA SER A 66 2.19 7.70 8.41
C SER A 66 3.07 8.37 7.38
N TYR A 67 2.65 8.38 6.14
CA TYR A 67 3.45 8.86 5.04
C TYR A 67 2.64 9.79 4.14
N SER A 68 3.31 10.71 3.47
CA SER A 68 2.64 11.59 2.55
C SER A 68 2.35 10.84 1.26
N SER A 69 1.50 11.39 0.42
CA SER A 69 1.17 10.73 -0.83
C SER A 69 2.39 10.63 -1.74
N GLN A 70 3.40 11.47 -1.52
CA GLN A 70 4.57 11.43 -2.35
C GLN A 70 5.55 10.35 -1.91
N THR A 71 5.55 9.99 -0.66
CA THR A 71 6.52 9.03 -0.15
C THR A 71 5.94 7.66 0.13
N VAL A 72 4.61 7.56 0.21
CA VAL A 72 3.99 6.30 0.60
C VAL A 72 4.32 5.18 -0.38
N TYR A 73 4.34 5.47 -1.68
CA TYR A 73 4.62 4.42 -2.64
C TYR A 73 6.09 4.02 -2.66
N ASN A 74 6.98 4.94 -2.32
CA ASN A 74 8.38 4.57 -2.19
C ASN A 74 8.53 3.58 -1.06
N LYS A 75 7.77 3.79 0.03
CA LYS A 75 7.85 2.88 1.15
C LYS A 75 7.19 1.56 0.82
N VAL A 76 6.10 1.56 0.08
CA VAL A 76 5.46 0.33 -0.36
C VAL A 76 6.44 -0.49 -1.19
N ASN A 77 7.17 0.17 -2.10
CA ASN A 77 8.13 -0.52 -2.92
C ASN A 77 9.27 -1.09 -2.08
N GLU A 78 9.70 -0.37 -1.06
CA GLU A 78 10.74 -0.86 -0.17
C GLU A 78 10.28 -2.11 0.55
N TYR A 79 9.03 -2.16 1.00
CA TYR A 79 8.52 -3.34 1.68
C TYR A 79 8.47 -4.53 0.73
N TYR A 80 7.99 -4.33 -0.48
CA TYR A 80 7.93 -5.43 -1.44
C TYR A 80 9.34 -5.95 -1.76
N LYS A 81 10.29 -5.04 -1.92
CA LYS A 81 11.65 -5.45 -2.22
C LYS A 81 12.26 -6.18 -1.03
N TYR A 82 11.97 -5.71 0.16
CA TYR A 82 12.49 -6.34 1.36
C TYR A 82 12.01 -7.78 1.45
N TYR A 83 10.72 -8.01 1.25
CA TYR A 83 10.21 -9.37 1.36
C TYR A 83 10.64 -10.23 0.18
N TYR A 84 10.76 -9.64 -0.98
CA TYR A 84 11.24 -10.36 -2.14
C TYR A 84 12.66 -10.85 -1.87
N ASP A 85 13.54 -9.97 -1.39
CA ASP A 85 14.90 -10.36 -1.12
C ASP A 85 14.98 -11.38 0.00
N LYS A 86 14.16 -11.18 1.02
CA LYS A 86 14.21 -12.05 2.16
C LYS A 86 13.79 -13.47 1.84
N TYR A 87 12.71 -13.64 1.11
CA TYR A 87 12.20 -14.96 0.85
C TYR A 87 12.68 -15.58 -0.46
N ASN A 88 13.09 -14.76 -1.39
CA ASN A 88 13.54 -15.30 -2.67
C ASN A 88 14.95 -15.83 -2.61
N LYS A 89 15.69 -15.50 -1.61
CA LYS A 89 17.00 -15.97 -1.51
C LYS A 89 17.08 -17.35 -1.01
N GLN A 90 16.05 -17.98 -0.77
CA GLN A 90 16.14 -19.31 -0.31
C GLN A 90 16.31 -20.26 -1.39
#